data_1d88fca09ec3fc5868b7603f557dcd2e
#
_entry.id   1d88fca09ec3fc5868b7603f557dcd2e
#
_cell.length_a   1.000
_cell.length_b   1.000
_cell.length_c   1.000
_cell.angle_alpha   90.00
_cell.angle_beta   90.00
_cell.angle_gamma   90.00
#
_symmetry.space_group_name_H-M   'P 1'
#
loop_
_entity.id
_entity.type
_entity.pdbx_description
1 polymer ?
#
loop_
_entity_poly.entity_id
_entity_poly.type
_entity_poly.pdbx_seq_one_letter_code
_entity_poly.pdbx_strand_id
1 'polypeptide(L)'
;MTEHEQKYAVRVTPSDKIRFRCTLCGACCRNVKETVPVDCKDAFYLTKHLRDLGMDIYCVDQLLEQYAEPALLDECGFFVYFLKSVGEDNACIFLKDNRCSVQEAKPLACRLYPFMVDPNGSGSFSYLYSTERTHHFRGAVVETRSWMKKHFSQESRAFMQAEYTQAGPIAALLMRIPEHRKTEAVLHFHRLRYSELDLDKPFLEQYQRNQMKLLAILSRMAEEG
;
A
#
# COMPACT_ATOMS: atom_id res chain seq x y z
N MET A 1 -10.06 5.57 -8.96
CA MET A 1 -9.89 4.46 -9.96
C MET A 1 -9.42 5.07 -11.26
N THR A 2 -8.30 4.59 -11.78
CA THR A 2 -7.78 4.96 -13.11
C THR A 2 -8.69 4.38 -14.22
N GLU A 3 -8.60 4.90 -15.46
CA GLU A 3 -9.34 4.34 -16.60
C GLU A 3 -9.01 2.84 -16.83
N HIS A 4 -7.77 2.44 -16.55
CA HIS A 4 -7.32 1.06 -16.64
C HIS A 4 -8.03 0.15 -15.60
N GLU A 5 -8.12 0.60 -14.35
CA GLU A 5 -8.83 -0.14 -13.30
C GLU A 5 -10.33 -0.25 -13.61
N GLN A 6 -10.93 0.80 -14.15
CA GLN A 6 -12.36 0.77 -14.55
C GLN A 6 -12.64 -0.29 -15.63
N LYS A 7 -11.70 -0.50 -16.56
CA LYS A 7 -11.84 -1.45 -17.65
C LYS A 7 -11.75 -2.92 -17.18
N TYR A 8 -10.94 -3.19 -16.18
CA TYR A 8 -10.63 -4.58 -15.76
C TYR A 8 -11.11 -4.92 -14.34
N ALA A 9 -11.72 -3.99 -13.62
CA ALA A 9 -12.24 -4.21 -12.29
C ALA A 9 -13.73 -4.55 -12.32
N VAL A 10 -14.08 -5.70 -11.76
CA VAL A 10 -15.45 -6.17 -11.61
C VAL A 10 -15.83 -6.15 -10.13
N ARG A 11 -16.92 -5.46 -9.80
CA ARG A 11 -17.44 -5.43 -8.43
C ARG A 11 -18.02 -6.77 -8.04
N VAL A 12 -17.71 -7.21 -6.82
CA VAL A 12 -18.17 -8.47 -6.26
C VAL A 12 -18.68 -8.31 -4.84
N THR A 13 -19.55 -9.24 -4.45
CA THR A 13 -20.06 -9.38 -3.07
C THR A 13 -19.24 -10.41 -2.29
N PRO A 14 -19.36 -10.47 -0.95
CA PRO A 14 -18.70 -11.49 -0.15
C PRO A 14 -19.05 -12.94 -0.52
N SER A 15 -20.24 -13.17 -1.08
CA SER A 15 -20.73 -14.51 -1.49
C SER A 15 -20.34 -14.89 -2.91
N ASP A 16 -19.84 -13.97 -3.71
CA ASP A 16 -19.48 -14.27 -5.09
C ASP A 16 -18.26 -15.19 -5.16
N LYS A 17 -18.28 -16.03 -6.17
CA LYS A 17 -17.28 -17.06 -6.40
C LYS A 17 -16.61 -16.84 -7.74
N ILE A 18 -15.29 -16.85 -7.73
CA ILE A 18 -14.48 -16.76 -8.95
C ILE A 18 -13.59 -18.01 -9.07
N ARG A 19 -13.21 -18.37 -10.28
CA ARG A 19 -12.15 -19.37 -10.48
C ARG A 19 -10.82 -18.64 -10.45
N PHE A 20 -9.95 -19.05 -9.54
CA PHE A 20 -8.61 -18.46 -9.45
C PHE A 20 -7.60 -19.44 -8.89
N ARG A 21 -6.41 -19.46 -9.48
CA ARG A 21 -5.24 -20.15 -8.95
C ARG A 21 -3.99 -19.37 -9.27
N CYS A 22 -3.25 -18.99 -8.25
CA CYS A 22 -1.89 -18.48 -8.46
C CYS A 22 -0.99 -19.63 -8.92
N THR A 23 -0.38 -19.47 -10.09
CA THR A 23 0.53 -20.45 -10.69
C THR A 23 1.99 -20.10 -10.45
N LEU A 24 2.26 -19.02 -9.71
CA LEU A 24 3.60 -18.47 -9.48
C LEU A 24 4.35 -18.15 -10.79
N CYS A 25 3.61 -17.78 -11.84
CA CYS A 25 4.17 -17.53 -13.17
C CYS A 25 4.84 -16.15 -13.32
N GLY A 26 4.79 -15.29 -12.29
CA GLY A 26 5.35 -13.94 -12.35
C GLY A 26 4.60 -12.94 -13.24
N ALA A 27 3.51 -13.33 -13.90
CA ALA A 27 2.81 -12.42 -14.82
C ALA A 27 2.23 -11.18 -14.14
N CYS A 28 1.72 -11.30 -12.90
CA CYS A 28 1.24 -10.17 -12.11
C CYS A 28 2.37 -9.27 -11.55
N CYS A 29 3.63 -9.68 -11.74
CA CYS A 29 4.81 -8.90 -11.34
C CYS A 29 5.49 -8.24 -12.53
N ARG A 30 4.86 -8.19 -13.71
CA ARG A 30 5.36 -7.54 -14.93
C ARG A 30 4.44 -6.41 -15.35
N ASN A 31 5.02 -5.38 -15.97
CA ASN A 31 4.32 -4.13 -16.29
C ASN A 31 3.72 -3.47 -15.03
N VAL A 32 4.53 -3.38 -13.96
CA VAL A 32 4.08 -2.88 -12.65
C VAL A 32 4.60 -1.48 -12.31
N LYS A 33 5.14 -0.75 -13.28
CA LYS A 33 5.58 0.62 -13.05
C LYS A 33 4.43 1.46 -12.48
N GLU A 34 4.64 2.04 -11.30
CA GLU A 34 3.67 2.89 -10.60
C GLU A 34 2.29 2.23 -10.35
N THR A 35 2.27 0.89 -10.18
CA THR A 35 0.99 0.17 -9.96
C THR A 35 0.92 -0.58 -8.65
N VAL A 36 2.04 -0.82 -7.98
CA VAL A 36 2.07 -1.53 -6.69
C VAL A 36 2.41 -0.54 -5.58
N PRO A 37 1.40 0.05 -4.92
CA PRO A 37 1.63 0.96 -3.82
C PRO A 37 2.27 0.24 -2.63
N VAL A 38 3.14 0.96 -1.92
CA VAL A 38 3.79 0.54 -0.67
C VAL A 38 3.41 1.56 0.38
N ASP A 39 2.38 1.28 1.13
CA ASP A 39 2.00 2.09 2.28
C ASP A 39 2.97 1.88 3.46
N CYS A 40 2.84 2.68 4.52
CA CYS A 40 3.76 2.58 5.66
C CYS A 40 3.67 1.24 6.39
N LYS A 41 2.53 0.55 6.34
CA LYS A 41 2.37 -0.79 6.88
C LYS A 41 3.11 -1.82 6.04
N ASP A 42 2.96 -1.76 4.73
CA ASP A 42 3.65 -2.65 3.81
C ASP A 42 5.17 -2.42 3.87
N ALA A 43 5.61 -1.16 3.92
CA ALA A 43 7.01 -0.81 4.10
C ALA A 43 7.58 -1.38 5.41
N PHE A 44 6.86 -1.25 6.52
CA PHE A 44 7.26 -1.80 7.82
C PHE A 44 7.46 -3.32 7.77
N TYR A 45 6.48 -4.08 7.25
CA TYR A 45 6.57 -5.54 7.21
C TYR A 45 7.56 -6.07 6.18
N LEU A 46 7.73 -5.38 5.05
CA LEU A 46 8.80 -5.69 4.09
C LEU A 46 10.18 -5.47 4.70
N THR A 47 10.40 -4.34 5.38
CA THR A 47 11.66 -4.05 6.08
C THR A 47 11.99 -5.14 7.10
N LYS A 48 11.03 -5.48 7.95
CA LYS A 48 11.19 -6.53 8.96
C LYS A 48 11.54 -7.87 8.32
N HIS A 49 10.81 -8.26 7.29
CA HIS A 49 11.06 -9.52 6.58
C HIS A 49 12.45 -9.58 5.94
N LEU A 50 12.87 -8.52 5.27
CA LEU A 50 14.19 -8.47 4.62
C LEU A 50 15.33 -8.47 5.67
N ARG A 51 15.16 -7.75 6.79
CA ARG A 51 16.07 -7.82 7.95
C ARG A 51 16.17 -9.25 8.50
N ASP A 52 15.04 -9.92 8.69
CA ASP A 52 14.99 -11.28 9.23
C ASP A 52 15.60 -12.33 8.28
N LEU A 53 15.65 -12.02 6.97
CA LEU A 53 16.41 -12.79 5.97
C LEU A 53 17.92 -12.49 5.96
N GLY A 54 18.40 -11.60 6.83
CA GLY A 54 19.82 -11.25 6.95
C GLY A 54 20.29 -10.21 5.91
N MET A 55 19.38 -9.46 5.30
CA MET A 55 19.75 -8.34 4.43
C MET A 55 20.12 -7.11 5.27
N ASP A 56 21.03 -6.28 4.77
CA ASP A 56 21.49 -5.05 5.41
C ASP A 56 20.44 -3.92 5.31
N ILE A 57 19.26 -4.19 5.89
CA ILE A 57 18.13 -3.26 5.93
C ILE A 57 17.62 -3.22 7.37
N TYR A 58 17.81 -2.09 8.04
CA TYR A 58 17.54 -1.94 9.47
C TYR A 58 16.41 -0.95 9.78
N CYS A 59 15.99 -0.13 8.81
CA CYS A 59 14.89 0.82 8.96
C CYS A 59 14.11 0.96 7.65
N VAL A 60 12.91 1.52 7.76
CA VAL A 60 11.99 1.70 6.61
C VAL A 60 12.57 2.62 5.55
N ASP A 61 13.34 3.65 5.94
CA ASP A 61 13.96 4.57 4.98
C ASP A 61 14.92 3.83 4.03
N GLN A 62 15.71 2.88 4.54
CA GLN A 62 16.60 2.06 3.72
C GLN A 62 15.84 1.16 2.74
N LEU A 63 14.70 0.61 3.16
CA LEU A 63 13.82 -0.12 2.25
C LEU A 63 13.31 0.77 1.13
N LEU A 64 12.78 1.95 1.49
CA LEU A 64 12.19 2.88 0.52
C LEU A 64 13.24 3.35 -0.47
N GLU A 65 14.43 3.73 -0.01
CA GLU A 65 15.54 4.14 -0.87
C GLU A 65 15.92 3.05 -1.88
N GLN A 66 15.97 1.79 -1.46
CA GLN A 66 16.43 0.70 -2.32
C GLN A 66 15.33 0.14 -3.23
N TYR A 67 14.08 0.05 -2.76
CA TYR A 67 13.03 -0.75 -3.40
C TYR A 67 11.77 0.01 -3.78
N ALA A 68 11.66 1.30 -3.45
CA ALA A 68 10.48 2.09 -3.76
C ALA A 68 10.82 3.45 -4.38
N GLU A 69 9.85 4.04 -5.05
CA GLU A 69 9.93 5.37 -5.66
C GLU A 69 8.75 6.21 -5.16
N PRO A 70 8.97 7.46 -4.71
CA PRO A 70 7.88 8.35 -4.33
C PRO A 70 7.17 8.88 -5.57
N ALA A 71 5.85 9.03 -5.48
CA ALA A 71 5.03 9.71 -6.46
C ALA A 71 4.08 10.67 -5.77
N LEU A 72 4.03 11.91 -6.23
CA LEU A 72 3.06 12.89 -5.76
C LEU A 72 1.67 12.51 -6.28
N LEU A 73 0.69 12.52 -5.40
CA LEU A 73 -0.71 12.28 -5.76
C LEU A 73 -1.40 13.56 -6.21
N ASP A 74 -0.96 14.70 -5.67
CA ASP A 74 -1.52 16.02 -5.97
C ASP A 74 -0.53 17.14 -5.64
N GLU A 75 -0.92 18.38 -5.94
CA GLU A 75 -0.12 19.58 -5.70
C GLU A 75 0.00 19.98 -4.22
N CYS A 76 -0.79 19.35 -3.33
CA CYS A 76 -0.72 19.66 -1.90
C CYS A 76 0.49 19.03 -1.20
N GLY A 77 1.23 18.15 -1.90
CA GLY A 77 2.40 17.46 -1.37
C GLY A 77 2.06 16.10 -0.73
N PHE A 78 0.83 15.61 -0.90
CA PHE A 78 0.49 14.25 -0.50
C PHE A 78 1.13 13.26 -1.49
N PHE A 79 1.98 12.39 -0.98
CA PHE A 79 2.70 11.44 -1.81
C PHE A 79 2.51 9.99 -1.31
N VAL A 80 2.74 9.06 -2.21
CA VAL A 80 2.78 7.62 -1.95
C VAL A 80 4.07 7.03 -2.49
N TYR A 81 4.41 5.85 -2.02
CA TYR A 81 5.49 5.06 -2.60
C TYR A 81 4.93 3.95 -3.48
N PHE A 82 5.64 3.67 -4.58
CA PHE A 82 5.41 2.49 -5.41
C PHE A 82 6.66 1.62 -5.43
N LEU A 83 6.50 0.30 -5.53
CA LEU A 83 7.64 -0.58 -5.75
C LEU A 83 8.36 -0.20 -7.04
N LYS A 84 9.70 -0.17 -6.98
CA LYS A 84 10.54 0.00 -8.17
C LYS A 84 10.28 -1.11 -9.17
N SER A 85 10.33 -0.75 -10.44
CA SER A 85 10.30 -1.68 -11.56
C SER A 85 11.64 -1.68 -12.28
N VAL A 86 12.00 -2.79 -12.88
CA VAL A 86 13.28 -3.01 -13.56
C VAL A 86 13.08 -3.63 -14.93
N GLY A 87 14.04 -3.37 -15.83
CA GLY A 87 14.03 -3.94 -17.18
C GLY A 87 12.97 -3.33 -18.10
N GLU A 88 12.98 -3.77 -19.35
CA GLU A 88 12.10 -3.26 -20.42
C GLU A 88 10.64 -3.61 -20.20
N ASP A 89 10.36 -4.71 -19.52
CA ASP A 89 9.02 -5.16 -19.18
C ASP A 89 8.49 -4.59 -17.84
N ASN A 90 9.19 -3.60 -17.27
CA ASN A 90 8.85 -2.98 -15.98
C ASN A 90 8.50 -4.03 -14.93
N ALA A 91 9.33 -5.06 -14.78
CA ALA A 91 9.13 -6.10 -13.80
C ALA A 91 9.35 -5.57 -12.38
N CYS A 92 8.58 -6.08 -11.42
CA CYS A 92 8.77 -5.78 -10.01
C CYS A 92 10.20 -6.13 -9.57
N ILE A 93 10.86 -5.23 -8.83
CA ILE A 93 12.22 -5.41 -8.32
C ILE A 93 12.39 -6.71 -7.49
N PHE A 94 11.31 -7.22 -6.91
CA PHE A 94 11.29 -8.49 -6.18
C PHE A 94 10.98 -9.72 -7.03
N LEU A 95 10.85 -9.58 -8.36
CA LEU A 95 10.67 -10.71 -9.25
C LEU A 95 12.03 -11.35 -9.57
N LYS A 96 12.27 -12.56 -9.04
CA LYS A 96 13.47 -13.36 -9.31
C LYS A 96 13.05 -14.73 -9.84
N ASP A 97 13.63 -15.19 -10.93
CA ASP A 97 13.31 -16.49 -11.53
C ASP A 97 11.81 -16.75 -11.71
N ASN A 98 11.08 -15.75 -12.19
CA ASN A 98 9.61 -15.72 -12.32
C ASN A 98 8.83 -15.90 -11.00
N ARG A 99 9.47 -15.71 -9.85
CA ARG A 99 8.85 -15.83 -8.53
C ARG A 99 9.06 -14.58 -7.70
N CYS A 100 8.08 -14.26 -6.87
CA CYS A 100 8.20 -13.19 -5.90
C CYS A 100 9.19 -13.62 -4.79
N SER A 101 10.29 -12.89 -4.62
CA SER A 101 11.29 -13.18 -3.58
C SER A 101 10.84 -12.78 -2.17
N VAL A 102 9.78 -11.97 -2.05
CA VAL A 102 9.17 -11.55 -0.78
C VAL A 102 7.75 -12.08 -0.63
N GLN A 103 7.52 -13.34 -1.02
CA GLN A 103 6.18 -13.95 -1.08
C GLN A 103 5.42 -13.88 0.26
N GLU A 104 6.10 -13.98 1.40
CA GLU A 104 5.50 -13.97 2.73
C GLU A 104 5.16 -12.57 3.23
N ALA A 105 5.92 -11.56 2.80
CA ALA A 105 5.75 -10.16 3.20
C ALA A 105 5.34 -9.23 2.04
N LYS A 106 4.85 -9.78 0.94
CA LYS A 106 4.43 -8.97 -0.22
C LYS A 106 3.38 -7.93 0.16
N PRO A 107 3.39 -6.76 -0.49
CA PRO A 107 2.42 -5.68 -0.24
C PRO A 107 0.97 -6.15 -0.27
N LEU A 108 0.09 -5.44 0.43
CA LEU A 108 -1.32 -5.80 0.53
C LEU A 108 -1.99 -5.94 -0.83
N ALA A 109 -1.72 -5.05 -1.76
CA ALA A 109 -2.23 -5.12 -3.14
C ALA A 109 -1.87 -6.45 -3.81
N CYS A 110 -0.61 -6.90 -3.68
CA CYS A 110 -0.16 -8.19 -4.20
C CYS A 110 -0.74 -9.39 -3.45
N ARG A 111 -0.96 -9.25 -2.12
CA ARG A 111 -1.53 -10.31 -1.26
C ARG A 111 -2.99 -10.57 -1.57
N LEU A 112 -3.73 -9.51 -1.85
CA LEU A 112 -5.15 -9.59 -2.18
C LEU A 112 -5.42 -10.07 -3.60
N TYR A 113 -4.45 -9.89 -4.53
CA TYR A 113 -4.65 -10.26 -5.93
C TYR A 113 -5.28 -11.66 -6.09
N PRO A 114 -6.31 -11.83 -6.92
CA PRO A 114 -6.81 -10.92 -7.92
C PRO A 114 -7.85 -9.91 -7.40
N PHE A 115 -8.13 -9.91 -6.11
CA PHE A 115 -9.08 -8.98 -5.52
C PHE A 115 -8.43 -7.64 -5.16
N MET A 116 -9.26 -6.63 -5.11
CA MET A 116 -8.99 -5.29 -4.60
C MET A 116 -10.03 -4.96 -3.54
N VAL A 117 -9.67 -4.09 -2.60
CA VAL A 117 -10.56 -3.59 -1.56
C VAL A 117 -10.60 -2.08 -1.60
N ASP A 118 -11.77 -1.54 -1.38
CA ASP A 118 -12.03 -0.10 -1.35
C ASP A 118 -12.78 0.21 -0.05
N PRO A 119 -12.17 0.97 0.88
CA PRO A 119 -12.83 1.36 2.12
C PRO A 119 -13.96 2.35 1.82
N ASN A 120 -15.01 2.32 2.63
CA ASN A 120 -16.12 3.25 2.52
C ASN A 120 -16.41 3.95 3.86
N GLY A 121 -17.17 5.04 3.79
CA GLY A 121 -17.46 5.89 4.95
C GLY A 121 -18.23 5.22 6.09
N SER A 122 -18.75 4.01 5.90
CA SER A 122 -19.46 3.25 6.93
C SER A 122 -18.56 2.29 7.74
N GLY A 123 -17.23 2.33 7.51
CA GLY A 123 -16.29 1.40 8.14
C GLY A 123 -16.30 0.00 7.52
N SER A 124 -16.99 -0.18 6.41
CA SER A 124 -17.02 -1.41 5.64
C SER A 124 -16.13 -1.31 4.39
N PHE A 125 -16.06 -2.39 3.61
CA PHE A 125 -15.25 -2.45 2.40
C PHE A 125 -16.08 -2.95 1.22
N SER A 126 -15.90 -2.31 0.08
CA SER A 126 -16.31 -2.83 -1.22
C SER A 126 -15.22 -3.73 -1.77
N TYR A 127 -15.61 -4.72 -2.55
CA TYR A 127 -14.68 -5.68 -3.15
C TYR A 127 -14.80 -5.65 -4.66
N LEU A 128 -13.66 -5.68 -5.33
CA LEU A 128 -13.56 -5.83 -6.76
C LEU A 128 -12.56 -6.94 -7.06
N TYR A 129 -12.56 -7.46 -8.27
CA TYR A 129 -11.46 -8.31 -8.74
C TYR A 129 -11.01 -7.90 -10.13
N SER A 130 -9.72 -8.04 -10.39
CA SER A 130 -9.12 -7.74 -11.69
C SER A 130 -9.30 -8.91 -12.65
N THR A 131 -9.78 -8.62 -13.86
CA THR A 131 -9.92 -9.59 -14.96
C THR A 131 -8.77 -9.52 -15.98
N GLU A 132 -7.78 -8.70 -15.74
CA GLU A 132 -6.68 -8.40 -16.68
C GLU A 132 -5.90 -9.64 -17.11
N ARG A 133 -5.57 -10.52 -16.17
CA ARG A 133 -4.74 -11.72 -16.41
C ARG A 133 -5.62 -12.97 -16.58
N THR A 134 -6.26 -13.10 -17.71
CA THR A 134 -7.28 -14.15 -17.98
C THR A 134 -6.81 -15.59 -17.73
N HIS A 135 -5.51 -15.87 -17.91
CA HIS A 135 -4.95 -17.22 -17.68
C HIS A 135 -4.93 -17.62 -16.19
N HIS A 136 -5.06 -16.68 -15.26
CA HIS A 136 -5.18 -16.95 -13.82
C HIS A 136 -6.59 -17.45 -13.41
N PHE A 137 -7.61 -17.19 -14.23
CA PHE A 137 -9.01 -17.56 -13.93
C PHE A 137 -9.35 -18.99 -14.33
N ARG A 138 -8.43 -19.89 -14.01
CA ARG A 138 -8.56 -21.35 -14.18
C ARG A 138 -8.29 -22.04 -12.83
N GLY A 139 -8.88 -23.19 -12.60
CA GLY A 139 -8.62 -23.99 -11.40
C GLY A 139 -9.73 -23.92 -10.35
N ALA A 140 -9.36 -23.88 -9.07
CA ALA A 140 -10.31 -23.99 -7.97
C ALA A 140 -11.27 -22.78 -7.89
N VAL A 141 -12.46 -23.04 -7.39
CA VAL A 141 -13.42 -21.98 -7.06
C VAL A 141 -13.01 -21.35 -5.73
N VAL A 142 -12.91 -20.03 -5.71
CA VAL A 142 -12.59 -19.23 -4.54
C VAL A 142 -13.76 -18.31 -4.24
N GLU A 143 -14.29 -18.38 -3.02
CA GLU A 143 -15.29 -17.44 -2.53
C GLU A 143 -14.61 -16.18 -1.99
N THR A 144 -15.13 -15.01 -2.34
CA THR A 144 -14.58 -13.70 -1.95
C THR A 144 -14.40 -13.58 -0.43
N ARG A 145 -15.41 -13.96 0.37
CA ARG A 145 -15.34 -13.92 1.84
C ARG A 145 -14.19 -14.78 2.39
N SER A 146 -14.04 -15.97 1.87
CA SER A 146 -13.00 -16.92 2.29
C SER A 146 -11.61 -16.40 1.94
N TRP A 147 -11.45 -15.77 0.76
CA TRP A 147 -10.21 -15.13 0.36
C TRP A 147 -9.86 -13.96 1.26
N MET A 148 -10.83 -13.07 1.51
CA MET A 148 -10.63 -11.91 2.37
C MET A 148 -10.29 -12.31 3.81
N LYS A 149 -10.95 -13.35 4.35
CA LYS A 149 -10.62 -13.87 5.68
C LYS A 149 -9.17 -14.33 5.78
N LYS A 150 -8.63 -14.92 4.72
CA LYS A 150 -7.25 -15.43 4.67
C LYS A 150 -6.21 -14.35 4.44
N HIS A 151 -6.47 -13.36 3.58
CA HIS A 151 -5.47 -12.45 3.05
C HIS A 151 -5.62 -11.00 3.50
N PHE A 152 -6.75 -10.62 4.09
CA PHE A 152 -7.05 -9.28 4.58
C PHE A 152 -7.26 -9.32 6.09
N SER A 153 -6.18 -9.24 6.85
CA SER A 153 -6.15 -9.33 8.32
C SER A 153 -6.95 -8.22 8.99
N GLN A 154 -7.31 -8.43 10.25
CA GLN A 154 -7.96 -7.40 11.07
C GLN A 154 -7.10 -6.14 11.19
N GLU A 155 -5.80 -6.28 11.37
CA GLU A 155 -4.86 -5.16 11.40
C GLU A 155 -4.84 -4.39 10.07
N SER A 156 -4.82 -5.08 8.91
CA SER A 156 -4.89 -4.43 7.60
C SER A 156 -6.20 -3.67 7.39
N ARG A 157 -7.32 -4.21 7.89
CA ARG A 157 -8.62 -3.54 7.86
C ARG A 157 -8.63 -2.27 8.70
N ALA A 158 -8.15 -2.37 9.95
CA ALA A 158 -8.06 -1.23 10.86
C ALA A 158 -7.16 -0.13 10.30
N PHE A 159 -6.00 -0.51 9.78
CA PHE A 159 -5.07 0.42 9.15
C PHE A 159 -5.68 1.11 7.92
N MET A 160 -6.23 0.35 6.98
CA MET A 160 -6.82 0.92 5.76
C MET A 160 -8.02 1.83 6.06
N GLN A 161 -8.83 1.50 7.06
CA GLN A 161 -9.93 2.37 7.49
C GLN A 161 -9.41 3.66 8.12
N ALA A 162 -8.34 3.60 8.91
CA ALA A 162 -7.69 4.77 9.48
C ALA A 162 -7.09 5.67 8.38
N GLU A 163 -6.40 5.09 7.40
CA GLU A 163 -5.89 5.82 6.22
C GLU A 163 -7.01 6.53 5.47
N TYR A 164 -8.09 5.83 5.16
CA TYR A 164 -9.24 6.40 4.47
C TYR A 164 -9.85 7.59 5.24
N THR A 165 -9.96 7.46 6.56
CA THR A 165 -10.53 8.51 7.41
C THR A 165 -9.60 9.72 7.52
N GLN A 166 -8.29 9.52 7.49
CA GLN A 166 -7.30 10.57 7.74
C GLN A 166 -6.80 11.26 6.46
N ALA A 167 -6.91 10.63 5.30
CA ALA A 167 -6.39 11.18 4.05
C ALA A 167 -6.96 12.56 3.72
N GLY A 168 -8.28 12.73 3.79
CA GLY A 168 -8.94 14.02 3.53
C GLY A 168 -8.52 15.12 4.50
N PRO A 169 -8.60 14.92 5.82
CA PRO A 169 -8.08 15.88 6.82
C PRO A 169 -6.62 16.26 6.60
N ILE A 170 -5.73 15.31 6.34
CA ILE A 170 -4.31 15.58 6.09
C ILE A 170 -4.14 16.42 4.82
N ALA A 171 -4.78 16.05 3.72
CA ALA A 171 -4.73 16.79 2.46
C ALA A 171 -5.21 18.24 2.65
N ALA A 172 -6.34 18.42 3.36
CA ALA A 172 -6.89 19.76 3.64
C ALA A 172 -5.93 20.64 4.47
N LEU A 173 -5.21 20.04 5.42
CA LEU A 173 -4.19 20.75 6.19
C LEU A 173 -2.98 21.13 5.32
N LEU A 174 -2.46 20.18 4.53
CA LEU A 174 -1.34 20.43 3.62
C LEU A 174 -1.63 21.56 2.62
N MET A 175 -2.86 21.63 2.11
CA MET A 175 -3.28 22.72 1.20
C MET A 175 -3.27 24.10 1.87
N ARG A 176 -3.50 24.18 3.17
CA ARG A 176 -3.52 25.44 3.94
C ARG A 176 -2.14 25.91 4.39
N ILE A 177 -1.15 25.03 4.38
CA ILE A 177 0.22 25.36 4.77
C ILE A 177 0.86 26.26 3.72
N PRO A 178 1.48 27.43 4.11
CA PRO A 178 2.14 28.33 3.20
C PRO A 178 3.24 27.64 2.38
N GLU A 179 3.44 28.09 1.14
CA GLU A 179 4.38 27.48 0.20
C GLU A 179 5.81 27.35 0.77
N HIS A 180 6.29 28.37 1.46
CA HIS A 180 7.64 28.38 2.05
C HIS A 180 7.83 27.35 3.18
N ARG A 181 6.73 26.75 3.71
CA ARG A 181 6.76 25.72 4.75
C ARG A 181 6.36 24.34 4.24
N LYS A 182 5.96 24.19 2.99
CA LYS A 182 5.51 22.90 2.43
C LYS A 182 6.57 21.81 2.53
N THR A 183 7.81 22.13 2.26
CA THR A 183 8.92 21.17 2.42
C THR A 183 9.01 20.63 3.85
N GLU A 184 8.88 21.51 4.85
CA GLU A 184 8.85 21.10 6.27
C GLU A 184 7.69 20.18 6.57
N ALA A 185 6.49 20.50 6.06
CA ALA A 185 5.30 19.69 6.22
C ALA A 185 5.45 18.28 5.60
N VAL A 186 5.99 18.21 4.39
CA VAL A 186 6.28 16.94 3.69
C VAL A 186 7.31 16.11 4.45
N LEU A 187 8.34 16.72 5.02
CA LEU A 187 9.31 16.03 5.87
C LEU A 187 8.67 15.47 7.15
N HIS A 188 7.77 16.21 7.81
CA HIS A 188 7.01 15.71 8.95
C HIS A 188 6.09 14.58 8.56
N PHE A 189 5.41 14.67 7.41
CA PHE A 189 4.57 13.62 6.87
C PHE A 189 5.37 12.33 6.66
N HIS A 190 6.50 12.41 5.96
CA HIS A 190 7.37 11.26 5.72
C HIS A 190 7.88 10.66 7.03
N ARG A 191 8.47 11.48 7.89
CA ARG A 191 9.08 11.05 9.13
C ARG A 191 8.12 10.26 10.02
N LEU A 192 6.91 10.82 10.26
CA LEU A 192 5.95 10.21 11.17
C LEU A 192 5.23 8.99 10.58
N ARG A 193 5.16 8.89 9.26
CA ARG A 193 4.52 7.74 8.62
C ARG A 193 5.49 6.61 8.33
N TYR A 194 6.74 6.90 8.04
CA TYR A 194 7.70 5.90 7.56
C TYR A 194 8.94 5.77 8.44
N SER A 195 9.59 6.88 8.82
CA SER A 195 10.90 6.80 9.50
C SER A 195 10.80 6.49 10.99
N GLU A 196 9.82 7.06 11.71
CA GLU A 196 9.64 6.84 13.16
C GLU A 196 8.85 5.56 13.46
N LEU A 197 9.33 4.43 12.93
CA LEU A 197 8.74 3.10 13.15
C LEU A 197 9.82 2.14 13.70
N ASP A 198 9.58 1.63 14.90
CA ASP A 198 10.42 0.63 15.56
C ASP A 198 9.96 -0.76 15.11
N LEU A 199 10.80 -1.47 14.37
CA LEU A 199 10.50 -2.79 13.78
C LEU A 199 10.22 -3.89 14.82
N ASP A 200 10.59 -3.68 16.07
CA ASP A 200 10.43 -4.66 17.15
C ASP A 200 9.17 -4.40 17.99
N LYS A 201 8.39 -3.37 17.65
CA LYS A 201 7.12 -3.04 18.31
C LYS A 201 5.91 -3.25 17.38
N PRO A 202 4.70 -3.43 17.93
CA PRO A 202 3.48 -3.55 17.12
C PRO A 202 3.29 -2.33 16.22
N PHE A 203 3.02 -2.56 14.93
CA PHE A 203 2.89 -1.50 13.94
C PHE A 203 1.72 -0.54 14.24
N LEU A 204 0.52 -1.09 14.49
CA LEU A 204 -0.71 -0.28 14.53
C LEU A 204 -0.72 0.77 15.64
N GLU A 205 -0.17 0.44 16.81
CA GLU A 205 -0.07 1.36 17.95
C GLU A 205 0.87 2.54 17.64
N GLN A 206 2.00 2.26 17.00
CA GLN A 206 2.97 3.28 16.58
C GLN A 206 2.36 4.18 15.51
N TYR A 207 1.72 3.58 14.50
CA TYR A 207 1.04 4.29 13.44
C TYR A 207 -0.01 5.26 14.01
N GLN A 208 -0.91 4.79 14.88
CA GLN A 208 -1.96 5.63 15.47
C GLN A 208 -1.39 6.81 16.27
N ARG A 209 -0.37 6.56 17.09
CA ARG A 209 0.33 7.62 17.84
C ARG A 209 0.98 8.64 16.91
N ASN A 210 1.65 8.18 15.88
CA ASN A 210 2.35 9.05 14.93
C ASN A 210 1.35 9.87 14.08
N GLN A 211 0.20 9.30 13.71
CA GLN A 211 -0.87 10.01 13.02
C GLN A 211 -1.43 11.17 13.88
N MET A 212 -1.67 10.95 15.17
CA MET A 212 -2.10 12.03 16.06
C MET A 212 -1.07 13.16 16.14
N LYS A 213 0.23 12.82 16.22
CA LYS A 213 1.31 13.82 16.20
C LYS A 213 1.34 14.58 14.87
N LEU A 214 1.20 13.87 13.75
CA LEU A 214 1.20 14.47 12.42
C LEU A 214 0.08 15.49 12.28
N LEU A 215 -1.14 15.13 12.62
CA LEU A 215 -2.29 16.03 12.57
C LEU A 215 -2.08 17.27 13.43
N ALA A 216 -1.54 17.13 14.65
CA ALA A 216 -1.28 18.25 15.55
C ALA A 216 -0.21 19.20 14.97
N ILE A 217 0.85 18.66 14.37
CA ILE A 217 1.91 19.46 13.72
C ILE A 217 1.34 20.21 12.51
N LEU A 218 0.66 19.50 11.60
CA LEU A 218 0.10 20.10 10.39
C LEU A 218 -0.96 21.16 10.71
N SER A 219 -1.80 20.92 11.73
CA SER A 219 -2.79 21.92 12.19
C SER A 219 -2.11 23.21 12.63
N ARG A 220 -1.08 23.11 13.48
CA ARG A 220 -0.30 24.29 13.92
C ARG A 220 0.34 25.02 12.73
N MET A 221 0.97 24.29 11.83
CA MET A 221 1.60 24.89 10.64
C MET A 221 0.60 25.62 9.74
N ALA A 222 -0.64 25.09 9.64
CA ALA A 222 -1.71 25.69 8.86
C ALA A 222 -2.38 26.91 9.56
N GLU A 223 -2.21 27.08 10.88
CA GLU A 223 -2.73 28.21 11.67
C GLU A 223 -1.72 29.38 11.72
N GLU A 224 -0.42 29.09 11.63
CA GLU A 224 0.67 30.07 11.66
C GLU A 224 0.94 30.75 10.32
N GLY A 225 0.21 30.42 9.29
CA GLY A 225 0.28 30.98 7.94
C GLY A 225 -0.90 31.84 7.62
#